data_76334771a2cda49c941d7170566fc630
#
_entry.id   76334771a2cda49c941d7170566fc630
#
_cell.length_a   1.000
_cell.length_b   1.000
_cell.length_c   1.000
_cell.angle_alpha   90.00
_cell.angle_beta   90.00
_cell.angle_gamma   90.00
#
_symmetry.space_group_name_H-M   'P 1'
#
loop_
_entity.id
_entity.type
_entity.pdbx_description
1 polymer ?
#
loop_
_entity_poly.entity_id
_entity_poly.type
_entity_poly.pdbx_seq_one_letter_code
_entity_poly.pdbx_strand_id
1 'polypeptide(L)'
;MRKRIDLEYIFSSSVTILFSRLSSAPGLAEWFSDDVKHDGNIFTFVWDGIGEEAELVDMKKNSYVRFKWLDADDEEEFFGFSLHVEPLTEEVALIITDFVDTDEEEDAIELWNKQVEMLHRTVGG
;
A
#
# COMPACT_ATOMS: atom_id res chain seq x y z
N MET A 1 -22.22 2.35 2.41
CA MET A 1 -21.65 2.19 3.76
C MET A 1 -20.16 1.88 3.66
N ARG A 2 -19.36 2.55 4.45
CA ARG A 2 -17.90 2.34 4.46
C ARG A 2 -17.55 1.12 5.29
N LYS A 3 -16.53 0.38 4.85
CA LYS A 3 -16.08 -0.86 5.47
C LYS A 3 -14.55 -0.92 5.43
N ARG A 4 -13.94 -1.35 6.54
CA ARG A 4 -12.50 -1.64 6.56
C ARG A 4 -12.27 -3.04 5.99
N ILE A 5 -11.27 -3.15 5.11
CA ILE A 5 -10.81 -4.44 4.60
C ILE A 5 -9.31 -4.60 4.92
N ASP A 6 -8.91 -5.83 5.20
CA ASP A 6 -7.52 -6.20 5.43
C ASP A 6 -7.22 -7.39 4.53
N LEU A 7 -6.23 -7.23 3.64
CA LEU A 7 -5.86 -8.25 2.65
C LEU A 7 -4.45 -8.74 2.92
N GLU A 8 -4.26 -10.05 2.93
CA GLU A 8 -2.95 -10.65 3.20
C GLU A 8 -2.34 -11.26 1.93
N TYR A 9 -1.07 -10.98 1.71
CA TYR A 9 -0.30 -11.50 0.59
C TYR A 9 1.06 -11.99 1.08
N ILE A 10 1.53 -13.14 0.58
CA ILE A 10 2.78 -13.76 1.03
C ILE A 10 3.88 -13.52 0.01
N PHE A 11 5.07 -13.16 0.52
CA PHE A 11 6.25 -12.88 -0.28
C PHE A 11 7.44 -13.70 0.23
N SER A 12 8.32 -14.11 -0.69
CA SER A 12 9.60 -14.74 -0.36
C SER A 12 10.74 -13.72 -0.25
N SER A 13 10.50 -12.46 -0.62
CA SER A 13 11.50 -11.40 -0.56
C SER A 13 11.76 -10.94 0.86
N SER A 14 12.91 -10.28 1.07
CA SER A 14 13.25 -9.76 2.39
C SER A 14 12.33 -8.61 2.80
N VAL A 15 12.15 -8.45 4.12
CA VAL A 15 11.35 -7.36 4.66
C VAL A 15 11.93 -5.99 4.28
N THR A 16 13.25 -5.88 4.19
CA THR A 16 13.92 -4.63 3.83
C THR A 16 13.60 -4.20 2.41
N ILE A 17 13.65 -5.15 1.46
CA ILE A 17 13.32 -4.88 0.06
C ILE A 17 11.86 -4.50 -0.07
N LEU A 18 10.96 -5.28 0.55
CA LEU A 18 9.53 -4.97 0.51
C LEU A 18 9.24 -3.60 1.09
N PHE A 19 9.80 -3.29 2.26
CA PHE A 19 9.53 -2.00 2.90
C PHE A 19 9.97 -0.82 2.02
N SER A 20 11.06 -0.96 1.27
CA SER A 20 11.51 0.09 0.35
C SER A 20 10.48 0.38 -0.75
N ARG A 21 9.69 -0.63 -1.14
CA ARG A 21 8.63 -0.49 -2.16
C ARG A 21 7.34 0.08 -1.59
N LEU A 22 7.20 0.11 -0.27
CA LEU A 22 5.99 0.57 0.41
C LEU A 22 6.13 1.99 0.95
N SER A 23 7.35 2.46 1.16
CA SER A 23 7.61 3.67 1.94
C SER A 23 8.30 4.79 1.18
N SER A 24 8.70 4.57 -0.06
CA SER A 24 9.39 5.60 -0.85
C SER A 24 8.62 5.90 -2.14
N ALA A 25 8.76 7.13 -2.64
CA ALA A 25 8.13 7.52 -3.90
C ALA A 25 8.59 6.63 -5.06
N PRO A 26 9.92 6.40 -5.27
CA PRO A 26 10.34 5.50 -6.34
C PRO A 26 9.83 4.07 -6.18
N GLY A 27 9.79 3.57 -4.94
CA GLY A 27 9.29 2.21 -4.67
C GLY A 27 7.81 2.07 -4.98
N LEU A 28 7.00 3.02 -4.53
CA LEU A 28 5.55 3.02 -4.78
C LEU A 28 5.24 3.20 -6.26
N ALA A 29 6.07 3.93 -7.01
CA ALA A 29 5.88 4.10 -8.45
C ALA A 29 6.11 2.82 -9.26
N GLU A 30 6.72 1.81 -8.67
CA GLU A 30 6.95 0.54 -9.37
C GLU A 30 5.72 -0.37 -9.40
N TRP A 31 4.77 -0.18 -8.47
CA TRP A 31 3.65 -1.11 -8.37
C TRP A 31 2.31 -0.47 -8.00
N PHE A 32 2.31 0.62 -7.24
CA PHE A 32 1.09 1.19 -6.68
C PHE A 32 0.41 2.19 -7.62
N SER A 33 1.19 3.03 -8.27
CA SER A 33 0.64 4.01 -9.22
C SER A 33 1.61 4.26 -10.38
N ASP A 34 1.13 4.94 -11.42
CA ASP A 34 1.93 5.20 -12.63
C ASP A 34 3.11 6.12 -12.34
N ASP A 35 2.94 7.08 -11.45
CA ASP A 35 3.98 8.00 -11.03
C ASP A 35 3.72 8.42 -9.59
N VAL A 36 4.77 8.73 -8.85
CA VAL A 36 4.66 9.18 -7.46
C VAL A 36 5.64 10.32 -7.23
N LYS A 37 5.13 11.41 -6.69
CA LYS A 37 5.92 12.58 -6.28
C LYS A 37 5.65 12.84 -4.81
N HIS A 38 6.57 13.48 -4.12
CA HIS A 38 6.32 13.87 -2.74
C HIS A 38 6.98 15.19 -2.40
N ASP A 39 6.36 15.90 -1.49
CA ASP A 39 6.89 17.12 -0.87
C ASP A 39 6.68 16.95 0.62
N GLY A 40 7.77 16.70 1.36
CA GLY A 40 7.67 16.33 2.75
C GLY A 40 6.86 15.04 2.89
N ASN A 41 5.81 15.08 3.71
CA ASN A 41 4.94 13.92 3.93
C ASN A 41 3.72 13.86 3.00
N ILE A 42 3.60 14.80 2.07
CA ILE A 42 2.50 14.78 1.11
C ILE A 42 2.96 14.07 -0.16
N PHE A 43 2.30 12.97 -0.46
CA PHE A 43 2.58 12.16 -1.65
C PHE A 43 1.49 12.39 -2.68
N THR A 44 1.88 12.59 -3.94
CA THR A 44 0.95 12.67 -5.06
C THR A 44 1.09 11.40 -5.89
N PHE A 45 0.04 10.61 -5.91
CA PHE A 45 -0.04 9.37 -6.71
C PHE A 45 -0.80 9.68 -7.99
N VAL A 46 -0.23 9.27 -9.12
CA VAL A 46 -0.81 9.57 -10.43
C VAL A 46 -1.30 8.29 -11.10
N TRP A 47 -2.57 8.27 -11.48
CA TRP A 47 -3.18 7.20 -12.29
C TRP A 47 -3.82 7.83 -13.51
N ASP A 48 -3.43 7.37 -14.71
CA ASP A 48 -3.95 7.88 -15.99
C ASP A 48 -3.90 9.40 -16.09
N GLY A 49 -2.80 9.99 -15.61
CA GLY A 49 -2.60 11.43 -15.65
C GLY A 49 -3.32 12.22 -14.57
N ILE A 50 -4.08 11.55 -13.69
CA ILE A 50 -4.82 12.21 -12.60
C ILE A 50 -4.07 11.98 -11.29
N GLY A 51 -3.72 13.08 -10.62
CA GLY A 51 -3.02 13.03 -9.35
C GLY A 51 -3.98 13.03 -8.17
N GLU A 52 -3.69 12.19 -7.17
CA GLU A 52 -4.41 12.17 -5.90
C GLU A 52 -3.40 12.28 -4.77
N GLU A 53 -3.69 13.14 -3.80
CA GLU A 53 -2.76 13.43 -2.73
C GLU A 53 -3.10 12.70 -1.43
N ALA A 54 -2.06 12.18 -0.77
CA ALA A 54 -2.19 11.54 0.52
C ALA A 54 -1.05 12.00 1.42
N GLU A 55 -1.33 12.04 2.71
CA GLU A 55 -0.32 12.38 3.71
C GLU A 55 0.22 11.09 4.33
N LEU A 56 1.56 10.98 4.42
CA LEU A 56 2.20 9.92 5.19
C LEU A 56 2.05 10.28 6.67
N VAL A 57 1.18 9.58 7.37
CA VAL A 57 0.81 9.94 8.76
C VAL A 57 1.54 9.13 9.82
N ASP A 58 2.00 7.92 9.47
CA ASP A 58 2.71 7.08 10.44
C ASP A 58 3.55 6.05 9.70
N MET A 59 4.73 5.74 10.26
CA MET A 59 5.64 4.78 9.65
C MET A 59 6.59 4.23 10.69
N LYS A 60 6.84 2.92 10.62
CA LYS A 60 7.87 2.26 11.40
C LYS A 60 8.70 1.40 10.46
N LYS A 61 10.01 1.63 10.42
CA LYS A 61 10.92 0.95 9.49
C LYS A 61 10.77 -0.57 9.54
N ASN A 62 10.63 -1.17 8.35
CA ASN A 62 10.48 -2.62 8.14
C ASN A 62 9.23 -3.21 8.81
N SER A 63 8.29 -2.38 9.25
CA SER A 63 7.10 -2.84 9.97
C SER A 63 5.81 -2.37 9.31
N TYR A 64 5.63 -1.07 9.16
CA TYR A 64 4.38 -0.56 8.56
C TYR A 64 4.55 0.85 8.03
N VAL A 65 3.61 1.25 7.15
CA VAL A 65 3.44 2.63 6.68
C VAL A 65 1.95 2.89 6.50
N ARG A 66 1.48 4.09 6.90
CA ARG A 66 0.09 4.50 6.79
C ARG A 66 -0.02 5.84 6.10
N PHE A 67 -0.98 5.91 5.17
CA PHE A 67 -1.29 7.13 4.44
C PHE A 67 -2.75 7.50 4.65
N LYS A 68 -3.02 8.79 4.57
CA LYS A 68 -4.38 9.30 4.64
C LYS A 68 -4.64 10.17 3.41
N TRP A 69 -5.70 9.86 2.67
CA TRP A 69 -6.10 10.69 1.53
C TRP A 69 -6.51 12.07 2.04
N LEU A 70 -6.03 13.14 1.38
CA LEU A 70 -6.34 14.51 1.80
C LEU A 70 -7.81 14.86 1.62
N ASP A 71 -8.49 14.21 0.67
CA ASP A 71 -9.91 14.43 0.41
C ASP A 71 -10.83 13.42 1.11
N ALA A 72 -10.30 12.63 2.04
CA ALA A 72 -11.11 11.68 2.80
C ALA A 72 -12.11 12.40 3.70
N ASP A 73 -13.37 11.97 3.65
CA ASP A 73 -14.44 12.55 4.47
C ASP A 73 -14.30 12.19 5.95
N ASP A 74 -13.79 10.99 6.24
CA ASP A 74 -13.62 10.50 7.60
C ASP A 74 -12.13 10.55 7.98
N GLU A 75 -11.82 11.28 9.03
CA GLU A 75 -10.44 11.46 9.49
C GLU A 75 -9.83 10.18 10.06
N GLU A 76 -10.64 9.19 10.40
CA GLU A 76 -10.14 7.91 10.90
C GLU A 76 -9.78 6.92 9.79
N GLU A 77 -10.20 7.19 8.56
CA GLU A 77 -9.88 6.31 7.43
C GLU A 77 -8.43 6.53 6.96
N PHE A 78 -7.78 5.44 6.64
CA PHE A 78 -6.42 5.44 6.10
C PHE A 78 -6.27 4.25 5.16
N PHE A 79 -5.21 4.24 4.36
CA PHE A 79 -4.75 3.01 3.74
C PHE A 79 -3.34 2.76 4.23
N GLY A 80 -3.00 1.49 4.38
CA GLY A 80 -1.70 1.17 4.96
C GLY A 80 -1.21 -0.20 4.59
N PHE A 81 0.08 -0.37 4.83
CA PHE A 81 0.79 -1.60 4.54
C PHE A 81 1.54 -2.01 5.80
N SER A 82 1.39 -3.25 6.23
CA SER A 82 2.19 -3.77 7.33
C SER A 82 2.84 -5.09 6.94
N LEU A 83 3.99 -5.37 7.53
CA LEU A 83 4.80 -6.54 7.21
C LEU A 83 5.02 -7.38 8.47
N HIS A 84 4.83 -8.69 8.33
CA HIS A 84 5.06 -9.65 9.40
C HIS A 84 5.92 -10.78 8.86
N VAL A 85 7.05 -11.05 9.53
CA VAL A 85 7.94 -12.14 9.13
C VAL A 85 7.50 -13.42 9.84
N GLU A 86 7.26 -14.48 9.08
CA GLU A 86 6.93 -15.79 9.65
C GLU A 86 8.21 -16.44 10.17
N PRO A 87 8.30 -16.73 11.48
CA PRO A 87 9.56 -17.22 12.07
C PRO A 87 10.05 -18.57 11.53
N LEU A 88 9.14 -19.45 11.11
CA LEU A 88 9.52 -20.78 10.66
C LEU A 88 9.96 -20.84 9.20
N THR A 89 9.28 -20.10 8.33
CA THR A 89 9.54 -20.14 6.89
C THR A 89 10.35 -18.97 6.39
N GLU A 90 10.45 -17.90 7.20
CA GLU A 90 11.05 -16.61 6.84
C GLU A 90 10.28 -15.89 5.74
N GLU A 91 9.10 -16.39 5.36
CA GLU A 91 8.22 -15.67 4.43
C GLU A 91 7.69 -14.40 5.09
N VAL A 92 7.37 -13.41 4.26
CA VAL A 92 6.85 -12.13 4.74
C VAL A 92 5.40 -11.99 4.33
N ALA A 93 4.52 -11.77 5.30
CA ALA A 93 3.12 -11.46 5.04
C ALA A 93 2.97 -9.94 4.92
N LEU A 94 2.45 -9.50 3.78
CA LEU A 94 2.05 -8.11 3.57
C LEU A 94 0.56 -8.01 3.85
N ILE A 95 0.18 -7.17 4.81
CA ILE A 95 -1.23 -6.87 5.11
C ILE A 95 -1.54 -5.49 4.56
N ILE A 96 -2.49 -5.42 3.64
CA ILE A 96 -2.98 -4.15 3.11
C ILE A 96 -4.29 -3.82 3.81
N THR A 97 -4.36 -2.64 4.43
CA THR A 97 -5.57 -2.14 5.07
C THR A 97 -6.11 -0.99 4.23
N ASP A 98 -7.40 -1.03 3.93
CA ASP A 98 -8.07 0.01 3.17
C ASP A 98 -9.51 0.14 3.66
N PHE A 99 -10.16 1.27 3.33
CA PHE A 99 -11.56 1.52 3.62
C PHE A 99 -12.28 1.72 2.29
N VAL A 100 -13.36 1.01 2.10
CA VAL A 100 -14.10 1.01 0.83
C VAL A 100 -15.60 1.03 1.11
N ASP A 101 -16.39 1.45 0.11
CA ASP A 101 -17.83 1.24 0.17
C ASP A 101 -18.14 -0.24 -0.04
N THR A 102 -19.12 -0.74 0.68
CA THR A 102 -19.50 -2.16 0.58
C THR A 102 -19.87 -2.55 -0.85
N ASP A 103 -20.44 -1.62 -1.62
CA ASP A 103 -20.82 -1.85 -3.02
C ASP A 103 -19.61 -1.98 -3.94
N GLU A 104 -18.44 -1.49 -3.52
CA GLU A 104 -17.23 -1.47 -4.33
C GLU A 104 -16.17 -2.43 -3.80
N GLU A 105 -16.50 -3.23 -2.78
CA GLU A 105 -15.53 -4.10 -2.13
C GLU A 105 -14.84 -5.08 -3.09
N GLU A 106 -15.62 -5.76 -3.94
CA GLU A 106 -15.06 -6.74 -4.87
C GLU A 106 -14.10 -6.09 -5.87
N ASP A 107 -14.48 -4.92 -6.41
CA ASP A 107 -13.64 -4.20 -7.35
C ASP A 107 -12.35 -3.71 -6.70
N ALA A 108 -12.44 -3.25 -5.44
CA ALA A 108 -11.27 -2.81 -4.70
C ALA A 108 -10.30 -3.96 -4.45
N ILE A 109 -10.81 -5.13 -4.06
CA ILE A 109 -9.97 -6.32 -3.84
C ILE A 109 -9.29 -6.74 -5.14
N GLU A 110 -10.01 -6.76 -6.26
CA GLU A 110 -9.42 -7.08 -7.56
C GLU A 110 -8.30 -6.11 -7.93
N LEU A 111 -8.49 -4.83 -7.70
CA LEU A 111 -7.48 -3.82 -7.99
C LEU A 111 -6.23 -4.04 -7.13
N TRP A 112 -6.41 -4.27 -5.82
CA TRP A 112 -5.28 -4.57 -4.93
C TRP A 112 -4.55 -5.84 -5.39
N ASN A 113 -5.28 -6.88 -5.78
CA ASN A 113 -4.66 -8.12 -6.27
C ASN A 113 -3.77 -7.85 -7.49
N LYS A 114 -4.23 -7.03 -8.42
CA LYS A 114 -3.45 -6.68 -9.63
C LYS A 114 -2.21 -5.87 -9.28
N GLN A 115 -2.35 -4.91 -8.38
CA GLN A 115 -1.22 -4.08 -7.94
C GLN A 115 -0.18 -4.95 -7.22
N VAL A 116 -0.62 -5.86 -6.36
CA VAL A 116 0.30 -6.77 -5.64
C VAL A 116 1.00 -7.73 -6.60
N GLU A 117 0.35 -8.17 -7.68
CA GLU A 117 1.04 -8.96 -8.72
C GLU A 117 2.23 -8.20 -9.29
N MET A 118 2.05 -6.90 -9.53
CA MET A 118 3.15 -6.06 -10.01
C MET A 118 4.25 -5.95 -8.94
N LEU A 119 3.87 -5.81 -7.67
CA LEU A 119 4.85 -5.77 -6.58
C LEU A 119 5.66 -7.07 -6.54
N HIS A 120 5.03 -8.22 -6.69
CA HIS A 120 5.73 -9.51 -6.76
C HIS A 120 6.78 -9.52 -7.87
N ARG A 121 6.46 -8.95 -9.03
CA ARG A 121 7.39 -8.88 -10.16
C ARG A 121 8.59 -7.99 -9.85
N THR A 122 8.38 -6.88 -9.14
CA THR A 122 9.46 -5.94 -8.84
C THR A 122 10.44 -6.46 -7.80
N VAL A 123 9.99 -7.33 -6.90
CA VAL A 123 10.85 -7.85 -5.81
C VAL A 123 11.30 -9.30 -6.04
N GLY A 124 10.86 -9.92 -7.13
CA GLY A 124 11.30 -11.27 -7.50
C GLY A 124 10.63 -12.39 -6.71
N GLY A 125 9.47 -12.12 -6.17
CA GLY A 125 8.74 -13.13 -5.44
C GLY A 125 8.16 -12.67 -4.16
#